data_f5075bb0932d9b87d45c89cc3b68cc1a
#
_entry.id   f5075bb0932d9b87d45c89cc3b68cc1a
#
_cell.length_a   1.000
_cell.length_b   1.000
_cell.length_c   1.000
_cell.angle_alpha   90.00
_cell.angle_beta   90.00
_cell.angle_gamma   90.00
#
_symmetry.space_group_name_H-M   'P 1'
#
loop_
_entity.id
_entity.type
_entity.pdbx_description
1 polymer ?
#
loop_
_entity_poly.entity_id
_entity_poly.type
_entity_poly.pdbx_seq_one_letter_code
_entity_poly.pdbx_strand_id
1 'polypeptide(L)'
;ETIKLTKFSRSNQSNCYNQRPIVFKGNHVEAGQVIADGPSTSNGELGLGKNPLIGFMTWEGYNYEDAVLLSERLVQDDVYTSIHIEEYEAEARDTKLGPEEITRDVPGVGDDALKDLDERGIIRIGAEVRAGDILVGKVTPKGETELTAEERLLRAIFGEKAREVRDTSLKVPHGEYGIVVDAKVFTRENGDELSPGVNQAVRIYIAQKRKISVGDKMAGRHGN
;
A
#
# COMPACT_ATOMS: atom_id res chain seq x y z
N GLU A 1 -28.45 18.44 -1.64
CA GLU A 1 -27.84 17.37 -0.86
C GLU A 1 -26.46 17.07 -1.41
N THR A 2 -25.47 16.81 -0.52
CA THR A 2 -24.10 16.46 -0.91
C THR A 2 -23.85 14.98 -0.64
N ILE A 3 -23.52 14.23 -1.68
CA ILE A 3 -23.22 12.81 -1.60
C ILE A 3 -21.71 12.62 -1.80
N LYS A 4 -21.02 12.05 -0.79
CA LYS A 4 -19.59 11.75 -0.87
C LYS A 4 -19.39 10.37 -1.49
N LEU A 5 -18.53 10.29 -2.51
CA LEU A 5 -18.12 9.04 -3.13
C LEU A 5 -16.77 8.59 -2.58
N THR A 6 -16.63 7.29 -2.39
CA THR A 6 -15.37 6.67 -1.96
C THR A 6 -14.43 6.53 -3.15
N LYS A 7 -13.18 6.99 -2.99
CA LYS A 7 -12.13 6.91 -4.00
C LYS A 7 -10.95 6.11 -3.48
N PHE A 8 -10.53 5.11 -4.23
CA PHE A 8 -9.31 4.32 -3.99
C PHE A 8 -9.11 3.90 -2.52
N SER A 9 -10.17 3.36 -1.91
CA SER A 9 -10.12 2.82 -0.55
C SER A 9 -9.85 1.32 -0.56
N ARG A 10 -9.09 0.88 0.44
CA ARG A 10 -8.82 -0.54 0.65
C ARG A 10 -10.08 -1.26 1.15
N SER A 11 -10.42 -2.39 0.54
CA SER A 11 -11.41 -3.33 1.06
C SER A 11 -10.78 -4.31 2.04
N ASN A 12 -11.60 -5.11 2.74
CA ASN A 12 -11.12 -6.16 3.63
C ASN A 12 -10.26 -7.23 2.93
N GLN A 13 -10.47 -7.43 1.64
CA GLN A 13 -9.71 -8.38 0.81
C GLN A 13 -8.56 -7.71 0.04
N SER A 14 -8.18 -6.49 0.43
CA SER A 14 -7.15 -5.69 -0.26
C SER A 14 -7.49 -5.36 -1.71
N ASN A 15 -8.76 -5.34 -2.07
CA ASN A 15 -9.24 -4.82 -3.34
C ASN A 15 -9.45 -3.31 -3.25
N CYS A 16 -9.77 -2.69 -4.35
CA CYS A 16 -9.99 -1.25 -4.43
C CYS A 16 -11.47 -0.91 -4.50
N TYR A 17 -11.96 -0.14 -3.54
CA TYR A 17 -13.24 0.55 -3.63
C TYR A 17 -13.03 1.89 -4.34
N ASN A 18 -13.61 2.03 -5.51
CA ASN A 18 -13.58 3.27 -6.26
C ASN A 18 -14.95 3.52 -6.87
N GLN A 19 -15.68 4.45 -6.31
CA GLN A 19 -17.01 4.85 -6.77
C GLN A 19 -16.89 5.99 -7.77
N ARG A 20 -17.68 5.95 -8.82
CA ARG A 20 -17.72 6.99 -9.84
C ARG A 20 -19.16 7.39 -10.16
N PRO A 21 -19.45 8.67 -10.40
CA PRO A 21 -20.76 9.10 -10.82
C PRO A 21 -21.03 8.63 -12.25
N ILE A 22 -22.27 8.27 -12.53
CA ILE A 22 -22.76 7.90 -13.87
C ILE A 22 -23.73 8.95 -14.43
N VAL A 23 -23.98 9.99 -13.68
CA VAL A 23 -24.79 11.14 -14.07
C VAL A 23 -23.93 12.40 -14.18
N PHE A 24 -24.34 13.32 -15.02
CA PHE A 24 -23.64 14.57 -15.29
C PHE A 24 -24.48 15.77 -14.88
N LYS A 25 -23.84 16.92 -14.73
CA LYS A 25 -24.52 18.18 -14.44
C LYS A 25 -25.57 18.47 -15.53
N GLY A 26 -26.80 18.74 -15.09
CA GLY A 26 -27.94 19.01 -15.99
C GLY A 26 -28.78 17.79 -16.33
N ASN A 27 -28.37 16.58 -15.94
CA ASN A 27 -29.23 15.41 -16.11
C ASN A 27 -30.43 15.47 -15.14
N HIS A 28 -31.59 15.07 -15.62
CA HIS A 28 -32.74 14.79 -14.77
C HIS A 28 -32.55 13.42 -14.13
N VAL A 29 -32.85 13.31 -12.83
CA VAL A 29 -32.79 12.05 -12.07
C VAL A 29 -34.10 11.80 -11.37
N GLU A 30 -34.49 10.54 -11.31
CA GLU A 30 -35.72 10.10 -10.66
C GLU A 30 -35.44 9.49 -9.28
N ALA A 31 -36.44 9.43 -8.44
CA ALA A 31 -36.33 8.76 -7.14
C ALA A 31 -36.05 7.27 -7.33
N GLY A 32 -35.01 6.74 -6.65
CA GLY A 32 -34.57 5.35 -6.78
C GLY A 32 -33.64 5.07 -7.95
N GLN A 33 -33.34 6.06 -8.78
CA GLN A 33 -32.37 5.91 -9.88
C GLN A 33 -30.94 5.78 -9.32
N VAL A 34 -30.13 4.88 -9.89
CA VAL A 34 -28.71 4.76 -9.59
C VAL A 34 -27.98 5.94 -10.22
N ILE A 35 -27.21 6.67 -9.41
CA ILE A 35 -26.46 7.85 -9.85
C ILE A 35 -24.93 7.68 -9.76
N ALA A 36 -24.47 6.61 -9.12
CA ALA A 36 -23.04 6.26 -9.05
C ALA A 36 -22.85 4.75 -9.06
N ASP A 37 -21.80 4.29 -9.69
CA ASP A 37 -21.36 2.90 -9.70
C ASP A 37 -20.17 2.70 -8.78
N GLY A 38 -20.11 1.51 -8.15
CA GLY A 38 -18.99 1.04 -7.35
C GLY A 38 -18.10 0.05 -8.09
N PRO A 39 -17.32 -0.74 -7.33
CA PRO A 39 -16.48 -1.79 -7.89
C PRO A 39 -17.30 -2.83 -8.66
N SER A 40 -16.80 -3.22 -9.83
CA SER A 40 -17.42 -4.27 -10.68
C SER A 40 -18.92 -4.08 -10.93
N THR A 41 -19.37 -2.83 -11.00
CA THR A 41 -20.77 -2.50 -11.32
C THR A 41 -20.87 -1.67 -12.58
N SER A 42 -21.99 -1.82 -13.28
CA SER A 42 -22.34 -1.05 -14.47
C SER A 42 -23.83 -0.73 -14.41
N ASN A 43 -24.18 0.56 -14.33
CA ASN A 43 -25.55 1.04 -14.19
C ASN A 43 -26.32 0.39 -13.01
N GLY A 44 -25.62 0.17 -11.89
CA GLY A 44 -26.20 -0.43 -10.69
C GLY A 44 -26.28 -1.97 -10.72
N GLU A 45 -25.87 -2.61 -11.80
CA GLU A 45 -25.85 -4.06 -11.92
C GLU A 45 -24.44 -4.62 -11.84
N LEU A 46 -24.32 -5.87 -11.39
CA LEU A 46 -23.03 -6.56 -11.31
C LEU A 46 -22.46 -6.76 -12.72
N GLY A 47 -21.25 -6.23 -12.96
CA GLY A 47 -20.52 -6.32 -14.21
C GLY A 47 -19.13 -6.92 -14.01
N LEU A 48 -19.06 -8.19 -13.60
CA LEU A 48 -17.79 -8.89 -13.44
C LEU A 48 -17.22 -9.30 -14.79
N GLY A 49 -15.92 -9.03 -14.97
CA GLY A 49 -15.19 -9.45 -16.13
C GLY A 49 -15.43 -8.60 -17.38
N LYS A 50 -15.06 -9.15 -18.51
CA LYS A 50 -15.14 -8.53 -19.82
C LYS A 50 -15.65 -9.53 -20.86
N ASN A 51 -16.17 -9.04 -21.96
CA ASN A 51 -16.59 -9.86 -23.11
C ASN A 51 -15.55 -9.78 -24.23
N PRO A 52 -14.47 -10.57 -24.18
CA PRO A 52 -13.47 -10.61 -25.23
C PRO A 52 -13.93 -11.46 -26.43
N LEU A 53 -13.34 -11.23 -27.58
CA LEU A 53 -13.48 -12.12 -28.73
C LEU A 53 -12.62 -13.37 -28.50
N ILE A 54 -13.20 -14.55 -28.62
CA ILE A 54 -12.55 -15.84 -28.40
C ILE A 54 -12.51 -16.65 -29.67
N GLY A 55 -11.34 -17.15 -30.05
CA GLY A 55 -11.16 -18.13 -31.10
C GLY A 55 -10.89 -19.52 -30.52
N PHE A 56 -11.58 -20.54 -31.04
CA PHE A 56 -11.39 -21.94 -30.62
C PHE A 56 -10.54 -22.66 -31.66
N MET A 57 -9.29 -22.92 -31.36
CA MET A 57 -8.37 -23.64 -32.22
C MET A 57 -7.20 -24.18 -31.37
N THR A 58 -6.54 -25.20 -31.89
CA THR A 58 -5.24 -25.61 -31.32
C THR A 58 -4.15 -24.67 -31.79
N TRP A 59 -3.26 -24.26 -30.90
CA TRP A 59 -2.20 -23.33 -31.24
C TRP A 59 -0.86 -23.75 -30.62
N GLU A 60 -0.08 -24.51 -31.39
CA GLU A 60 1.29 -24.94 -31.04
C GLU A 60 1.43 -25.62 -29.66
N GLY A 61 0.32 -26.18 -29.14
CA GLY A 61 0.29 -26.82 -27.82
C GLY A 61 0.22 -25.88 -26.62
N TYR A 62 0.31 -24.56 -26.80
CA TYR A 62 0.31 -23.61 -25.70
C TYR A 62 -1.06 -23.45 -25.04
N ASN A 63 -2.11 -23.92 -25.64
CA ASN A 63 -3.46 -23.94 -25.08
C ASN A 63 -3.95 -25.37 -24.79
N TYR A 64 -3.04 -26.26 -24.40
CA TYR A 64 -3.38 -27.64 -24.02
C TYR A 64 -4.17 -27.68 -22.71
N GLU A 65 -5.21 -28.48 -22.63
CA GLU A 65 -6.17 -28.61 -21.52
C GLU A 65 -6.82 -27.27 -21.14
N ASP A 66 -6.58 -26.80 -19.93
CA ASP A 66 -7.18 -25.57 -19.38
C ASP A 66 -6.40 -24.29 -19.72
N ALA A 67 -5.29 -24.43 -20.47
CA ALA A 67 -4.48 -23.29 -20.84
C ALA A 67 -5.16 -22.45 -21.92
N VAL A 68 -5.07 -21.15 -21.77
CA VAL A 68 -5.56 -20.17 -22.74
C VAL A 68 -4.44 -19.19 -23.11
N LEU A 69 -4.46 -18.79 -24.38
CA LEU A 69 -3.58 -17.72 -24.88
C LEU A 69 -4.33 -16.41 -24.85
N LEU A 70 -3.64 -15.36 -24.46
CA LEU A 70 -4.17 -14.01 -24.48
C LEU A 70 -3.41 -13.14 -25.46
N SER A 71 -4.14 -12.29 -26.18
CA SER A 71 -3.50 -11.25 -26.97
C SER A 71 -2.80 -10.24 -26.06
N GLU A 72 -1.60 -9.81 -26.43
CA GLU A 72 -0.86 -8.75 -25.73
C GLU A 72 -1.67 -7.46 -25.61
N ARG A 73 -2.58 -7.20 -26.54
CA ARG A 73 -3.49 -6.06 -26.50
C ARG A 73 -4.32 -6.00 -25.22
N LEU A 74 -4.75 -7.16 -24.69
CA LEU A 74 -5.49 -7.20 -23.42
C LEU A 74 -4.66 -6.68 -22.24
N VAL A 75 -3.35 -6.91 -22.27
CA VAL A 75 -2.41 -6.40 -21.28
C VAL A 75 -2.17 -4.91 -21.49
N GLN A 76 -1.98 -4.48 -22.73
CA GLN A 76 -1.76 -3.07 -23.07
C GLN A 76 -2.97 -2.20 -22.72
N ASP A 77 -4.16 -2.67 -23.03
CA ASP A 77 -5.41 -1.94 -22.79
C ASP A 77 -5.96 -2.10 -21.36
N ASP A 78 -5.20 -2.72 -20.44
CA ASP A 78 -5.60 -2.97 -19.06
C ASP A 78 -6.95 -3.69 -18.89
N VAL A 79 -7.29 -4.61 -19.79
CA VAL A 79 -8.60 -5.27 -19.81
C VAL A 79 -8.80 -6.17 -18.58
N TYR A 80 -7.78 -6.93 -18.20
CA TYR A 80 -7.77 -7.80 -17.02
C TYR A 80 -6.78 -7.31 -15.96
N THR A 81 -6.77 -6.02 -15.73
CA THR A 81 -5.91 -5.38 -14.74
C THR A 81 -6.70 -5.11 -13.47
N SER A 82 -6.14 -5.43 -12.34
CA SER A 82 -6.73 -5.20 -11.01
C SER A 82 -5.88 -4.25 -10.18
N ILE A 83 -6.53 -3.53 -9.28
CA ILE A 83 -5.87 -2.65 -8.32
C ILE A 83 -5.99 -3.29 -6.95
N HIS A 84 -4.87 -3.46 -6.27
CA HIS A 84 -4.78 -3.97 -4.91
C HIS A 84 -4.19 -2.90 -4.01
N ILE A 85 -4.81 -2.67 -2.86
CA ILE A 85 -4.33 -1.70 -1.87
C ILE A 85 -3.97 -2.45 -0.61
N GLU A 86 -2.69 -2.42 -0.24
CA GLU A 86 -2.18 -3.03 0.99
C GLU A 86 -1.96 -1.97 2.06
N GLU A 87 -2.20 -2.36 3.30
CA GLU A 87 -1.96 -1.55 4.48
C GLU A 87 -0.70 -2.03 5.21
N TYR A 88 0.17 -1.10 5.53
CA TYR A 88 1.38 -1.33 6.32
C TYR A 88 1.35 -0.43 7.54
N GLU A 89 1.59 -0.99 8.71
CA GLU A 89 1.53 -0.25 9.96
C GLU A 89 2.88 -0.27 10.69
N ALA A 90 3.30 0.90 11.15
CA ALA A 90 4.43 1.07 12.04
C ALA A 90 3.96 1.67 13.36
N GLU A 91 4.37 1.07 14.47
CA GLU A 91 4.06 1.55 15.80
C GLU A 91 5.34 1.94 16.55
N ALA A 92 5.34 3.11 17.17
CA ALA A 92 6.37 3.52 18.10
C ALA A 92 5.93 3.16 19.52
N ARG A 93 6.61 2.19 20.11
CA ARG A 93 6.29 1.64 21.43
C ARG A 93 7.31 2.08 22.48
N ASP A 94 6.88 2.09 23.74
CA ASP A 94 7.80 2.19 24.86
C ASP A 94 8.58 0.88 25.01
N THR A 95 9.89 0.99 25.17
CA THR A 95 10.77 -0.13 25.47
C THR A 95 11.44 0.08 26.81
N LYS A 96 12.03 -0.98 27.37
CA LYS A 96 12.78 -0.90 28.63
C LYS A 96 13.97 0.07 28.56
N LEU A 97 14.50 0.33 27.39
CA LEU A 97 15.65 1.19 27.12
C LEU A 97 15.25 2.61 26.72
N GLY A 98 13.97 2.88 26.59
CA GLY A 98 13.42 4.15 26.17
C GLY A 98 12.35 4.01 25.07
N PRO A 99 11.68 5.09 24.71
CA PRO A 99 10.66 5.05 23.68
C PRO A 99 11.28 4.92 22.30
N GLU A 100 10.61 4.17 21.42
CA GLU A 100 10.87 4.21 19.99
C GLU A 100 10.41 5.55 19.41
N GLU A 101 11.07 6.01 18.38
CA GLU A 101 10.78 7.29 17.75
C GLU A 101 10.60 7.12 16.23
N ILE A 102 9.55 7.74 15.72
CA ILE A 102 9.33 7.87 14.26
C ILE A 102 10.02 9.16 13.83
N THR A 103 11.05 9.04 13.01
CA THR A 103 11.91 10.15 12.61
C THR A 103 12.51 9.91 11.22
N ARG A 104 12.86 11.00 10.55
CA ARG A 104 13.65 10.96 9.32
C ARG A 104 15.14 10.71 9.57
N ASP A 105 15.61 11.01 10.78
CA ASP A 105 17.02 10.83 11.16
C ASP A 105 17.31 9.38 11.54
N VAL A 106 17.53 8.57 10.50
CA VAL A 106 17.80 7.13 10.61
C VAL A 106 19.30 6.88 10.42
N PRO A 107 20.00 6.26 11.39
CA PRO A 107 21.43 6.01 11.30
C PRO A 107 21.78 5.00 10.20
N GLY A 108 22.88 5.26 9.51
CA GLY A 108 23.43 4.33 8.49
C GLY A 108 22.64 4.27 7.19
N VAL A 109 21.73 5.19 6.95
CA VAL A 109 20.90 5.27 5.74
C VAL A 109 21.31 6.51 4.94
N GLY A 110 21.56 6.32 3.64
CA GLY A 110 21.91 7.42 2.73
C GLY A 110 20.71 8.32 2.40
N ASP A 111 21.00 9.55 1.98
CA ASP A 111 19.98 10.55 1.66
C ASP A 111 19.03 10.09 0.55
N ASP A 112 19.49 9.28 -0.40
CA ASP A 112 18.67 8.73 -1.47
C ASP A 112 17.53 7.85 -0.96
N ALA A 113 17.78 7.08 0.10
CA ALA A 113 16.75 6.25 0.72
C ALA A 113 15.73 7.05 1.53
N LEU A 114 16.07 8.27 1.92
CA LEU A 114 15.23 9.16 2.71
C LEU A 114 14.53 10.25 1.89
N LYS A 115 14.79 10.32 0.59
CA LYS A 115 14.32 11.41 -0.28
C LYS A 115 12.80 11.59 -0.32
N ASP A 116 12.05 10.48 -0.22
CA ASP A 116 10.59 10.49 -0.27
C ASP A 116 9.92 10.59 1.11
N LEU A 117 10.72 10.65 2.19
CA LEU A 117 10.22 10.87 3.54
C LEU A 117 10.03 12.37 3.81
N ASP A 118 8.95 12.70 4.49
CA ASP A 118 8.72 14.06 4.98
C ASP A 118 9.57 14.37 6.23
N GLU A 119 9.39 15.54 6.79
CA GLU A 119 10.12 15.97 8.00
C GLU A 119 9.84 15.10 9.23
N ARG A 120 8.70 14.43 9.27
CA ARG A 120 8.30 13.51 10.34
C ARG A 120 8.86 12.10 10.13
N GLY A 121 9.48 11.82 8.99
CA GLY A 121 9.96 10.49 8.62
C GLY A 121 8.90 9.59 7.98
N ILE A 122 7.81 10.15 7.51
CA ILE A 122 6.71 9.42 6.87
C ILE A 122 6.78 9.65 5.35
N ILE A 123 6.59 8.59 4.59
CA ILE A 123 6.65 8.68 3.13
C ILE A 123 5.52 9.58 2.59
N ARG A 124 5.84 10.37 1.55
CA ARG A 124 4.87 11.23 0.89
C ARG A 124 3.86 10.44 0.06
N ILE A 125 2.65 10.94 -0.04
CA ILE A 125 1.62 10.41 -0.95
C ILE A 125 2.07 10.65 -2.39
N GLY A 126 1.90 9.63 -3.24
CA GLY A 126 2.32 9.66 -4.64
C GLY A 126 3.73 9.10 -4.90
N ALA A 127 4.48 8.76 -3.85
CA ALA A 127 5.80 8.14 -4.01
C ALA A 127 5.69 6.73 -4.62
N GLU A 128 6.53 6.44 -5.59
CA GLU A 128 6.72 5.08 -6.10
C GLU A 128 7.69 4.32 -5.19
N VAL A 129 7.28 3.16 -4.74
CA VAL A 129 8.06 2.34 -3.81
C VAL A 129 8.27 0.93 -4.35
N ARG A 130 9.41 0.35 -3.96
CA ARG A 130 9.83 -1.02 -4.28
C ARG A 130 10.26 -1.72 -3.00
N ALA A 131 10.44 -3.04 -3.07
CA ALA A 131 10.95 -3.82 -1.96
C ALA A 131 12.23 -3.22 -1.38
N GLY A 132 12.26 -3.05 -0.06
CA GLY A 132 13.37 -2.46 0.67
C GLY A 132 13.29 -0.95 0.88
N ASP A 133 12.44 -0.22 0.18
CA ASP A 133 12.26 1.22 0.37
C ASP A 133 11.63 1.50 1.75
N ILE A 134 12.06 2.58 2.38
CA ILE A 134 11.57 3.00 3.70
C ILE A 134 10.22 3.70 3.56
N LEU A 135 9.21 3.20 4.26
CA LEU A 135 7.89 3.81 4.33
C LEU A 135 7.76 4.74 5.54
N VAL A 136 8.26 4.30 6.67
CA VAL A 136 8.26 5.07 7.93
C VAL A 136 9.62 4.89 8.59
N GLY A 137 10.35 5.98 8.73
CA GLY A 137 11.62 6.00 9.45
C GLY A 137 11.36 5.82 10.95
N LYS A 138 11.92 4.79 11.54
CA LYS A 138 11.79 4.50 12.96
C LYS A 138 13.12 4.04 13.52
N VAL A 139 13.41 4.47 14.74
CA VAL A 139 14.60 4.10 15.48
C VAL A 139 14.23 3.56 16.85
N THR A 140 14.97 2.56 17.30
CA THR A 140 14.79 1.92 18.58
C THR A 140 16.07 2.07 19.41
N PRO A 141 16.00 2.45 20.71
CA PRO A 141 17.18 2.54 21.56
C PRO A 141 17.92 1.21 21.68
N LYS A 142 19.25 1.24 21.62
CA LYS A 142 20.12 0.08 21.83
C LYS A 142 20.48 -0.07 23.32
N GLY A 143 20.59 -1.35 23.77
CA GLY A 143 21.17 -1.68 25.06
C GLY A 143 22.70 -1.60 25.03
N GLU A 144 23.34 -1.46 26.21
CA GLU A 144 24.80 -1.42 26.35
C GLU A 144 25.51 -2.66 25.80
N THR A 145 24.85 -3.81 25.82
CA THR A 145 25.37 -5.08 25.31
C THR A 145 25.34 -5.18 23.77
N GLU A 146 24.54 -4.36 23.11
CA GLU A 146 24.40 -4.34 21.65
C GLU A 146 25.36 -3.36 20.97
N LEU A 147 26.14 -2.61 21.79
CA LEU A 147 27.11 -1.64 21.29
C LEU A 147 28.34 -2.31 20.73
N THR A 148 28.80 -1.86 19.56
CA THR A 148 30.13 -2.20 19.07
C THR A 148 31.23 -1.57 19.92
N ALA A 149 32.47 -2.07 19.85
CA ALA A 149 33.59 -1.48 20.57
C ALA A 149 33.82 0.00 20.21
N GLU A 150 33.60 0.35 18.95
CA GLU A 150 33.71 1.73 18.44
C GLU A 150 32.60 2.64 18.99
N GLU A 151 31.36 2.15 19.05
CA GLU A 151 30.22 2.89 19.64
C GLU A 151 30.43 3.12 21.14
N ARG A 152 30.96 2.13 21.87
CA ARG A 152 31.31 2.28 23.32
C ARG A 152 32.40 3.35 23.53
N LEU A 153 33.39 3.39 22.65
CA LEU A 153 34.45 4.37 22.69
C LEU A 153 33.91 5.78 22.43
N LEU A 154 33.07 5.97 21.43
CA LEU A 154 32.42 7.22 21.12
C LEU A 154 31.55 7.71 22.29
N ARG A 155 30.80 6.81 22.95
CA ARG A 155 30.01 7.13 24.13
C ARG A 155 30.87 7.57 25.29
N ALA A 156 32.01 6.94 25.50
CA ALA A 156 32.97 7.33 26.53
C ALA A 156 33.61 8.70 26.30
N ILE A 157 33.84 9.07 25.02
CA ILE A 157 34.45 10.34 24.64
C ILE A 157 33.44 11.50 24.60
N PHE A 158 32.25 11.27 24.03
CA PHE A 158 31.24 12.30 23.78
C PHE A 158 30.07 12.32 24.79
N GLY A 159 30.09 11.44 25.80
CA GLY A 159 29.08 11.34 26.86
C GLY A 159 27.74 10.78 26.37
N GLU A 160 26.71 10.82 27.25
CA GLU A 160 25.37 10.25 26.97
C GLU A 160 24.58 10.93 25.84
N LYS A 161 25.13 11.98 25.24
CA LYS A 161 24.46 12.73 24.16
C LYS A 161 24.46 12.02 22.81
N ALA A 162 25.27 10.99 22.61
CA ALA A 162 25.18 10.11 21.47
C ALA A 162 24.07 9.10 21.71
N ARG A 163 22.83 9.41 21.35
CA ARG A 163 21.73 8.44 21.34
C ARG A 163 22.10 7.30 20.39
N GLU A 164 22.43 6.17 20.97
CA GLU A 164 22.65 4.97 20.18
C GLU A 164 21.31 4.31 19.92
N VAL A 165 20.91 4.39 18.69
CA VAL A 165 19.65 3.84 18.20
C VAL A 165 19.94 2.94 16.99
N ARG A 166 19.13 1.92 16.84
CA ARG A 166 19.16 1.06 15.66
C ARG A 166 18.01 1.40 14.73
N ASP A 167 18.22 1.20 13.44
CA ASP A 167 17.20 1.33 12.43
C ASP A 167 16.18 0.18 12.55
N THR A 168 14.95 0.53 12.87
CA THR A 168 13.79 -0.38 12.88
C THR A 168 12.67 0.14 11.98
N SER A 169 13.04 0.88 10.95
CA SER A 169 12.11 1.48 10.00
C SER A 169 11.22 0.44 9.34
N LEU A 170 9.98 0.83 9.07
CA LEU A 170 9.07 0.04 8.25
C LEU A 170 9.52 0.14 6.79
N LYS A 171 9.83 -0.99 6.20
CA LYS A 171 10.25 -1.10 4.79
C LYS A 171 9.22 -1.90 4.00
N VAL A 172 9.17 -1.62 2.71
CA VAL A 172 8.35 -2.40 1.78
C VAL A 172 8.82 -3.85 1.77
N PRO A 173 7.95 -4.84 2.02
CA PRO A 173 8.32 -6.26 2.02
C PRO A 173 8.84 -6.73 0.67
N HIS A 174 9.59 -7.82 0.69
CA HIS A 174 10.12 -8.43 -0.52
C HIS A 174 9.00 -8.86 -1.47
N GLY A 175 9.13 -8.52 -2.74
CA GLY A 175 8.14 -8.82 -3.77
C GLY A 175 6.98 -7.83 -3.86
N GLU A 176 6.90 -6.85 -2.96
CA GLU A 176 5.89 -5.81 -3.00
C GLU A 176 6.41 -4.54 -3.68
N TYR A 177 5.52 -3.84 -4.34
CA TYR A 177 5.78 -2.56 -4.99
C TYR A 177 4.48 -1.78 -5.19
N GLY A 178 4.56 -0.52 -5.51
CA GLY A 178 3.38 0.27 -5.83
C GLY A 178 3.57 1.75 -5.62
N ILE A 179 2.45 2.44 -5.48
CA ILE A 179 2.38 3.89 -5.25
C ILE A 179 1.67 4.14 -3.92
N VAL A 180 2.24 5.00 -3.10
CA VAL A 180 1.61 5.42 -1.84
C VAL A 180 0.39 6.27 -2.14
N VAL A 181 -0.78 5.80 -1.72
CA VAL A 181 -2.07 6.48 -1.96
C VAL A 181 -2.60 7.21 -0.73
N ASP A 182 -2.22 6.78 0.46
CA ASP A 182 -2.61 7.43 1.71
C ASP A 182 -1.61 7.14 2.84
N ALA A 183 -1.57 8.02 3.82
CA ALA A 183 -0.79 7.87 5.04
C ALA A 183 -1.58 8.47 6.21
N LYS A 184 -1.85 7.66 7.23
CA LYS A 184 -2.60 8.08 8.43
C LYS A 184 -1.70 8.01 9.65
N VAL A 185 -1.70 9.06 10.44
CA VAL A 185 -0.93 9.17 11.68
C VAL A 185 -1.88 9.25 12.87
N PHE A 186 -1.65 8.38 13.85
CA PHE A 186 -2.40 8.33 15.09
C PHE A 186 -1.44 8.60 16.24
N THR A 187 -1.80 9.53 17.11
CA THR A 187 -1.00 9.87 18.30
C THR A 187 -1.88 9.95 19.53
N ARG A 188 -1.31 9.64 20.71
CA ARG A 188 -2.02 9.83 21.98
C ARG A 188 -2.31 11.29 22.27
N GLU A 189 -1.44 12.18 21.83
CA GLU A 189 -1.59 13.63 21.98
C GLU A 189 -2.84 14.15 21.28
N ASN A 190 -3.23 13.55 20.15
CA ASN A 190 -4.44 13.88 19.40
C ASN A 190 -5.71 13.20 19.95
N GLY A 191 -5.59 12.41 21.03
CA GLY A 191 -6.71 11.69 21.63
C GLY A 191 -7.08 10.38 20.92
N ASP A 192 -6.23 9.88 20.04
CA ASP A 192 -6.46 8.59 19.35
C ASP A 192 -6.30 7.42 20.33
N GLU A 193 -7.17 6.42 20.19
CA GLU A 193 -7.09 5.19 20.95
C GLU A 193 -6.00 4.29 20.36
N LEU A 194 -4.90 4.12 21.11
CA LEU A 194 -3.79 3.25 20.75
C LEU A 194 -3.66 2.12 21.77
N SER A 195 -3.09 1.01 21.34
CA SER A 195 -2.77 -0.12 22.21
C SER A 195 -1.89 0.30 23.39
N PRO A 196 -1.96 -0.37 24.55
CA PRO A 196 -1.10 -0.06 25.68
C PRO A 196 0.38 -0.09 25.30
N GLY A 197 1.11 0.96 25.69
CA GLY A 197 2.54 1.10 25.37
C GLY A 197 2.86 1.66 24.00
N VAL A 198 1.88 1.91 23.16
CA VAL A 198 2.05 2.55 21.85
C VAL A 198 1.82 4.05 21.98
N ASN A 199 2.80 4.86 21.56
CA ASN A 199 2.72 6.32 21.61
C ASN A 199 2.26 6.92 20.28
N GLN A 200 2.64 6.29 19.16
CA GLN A 200 2.31 6.73 17.81
C GLN A 200 2.16 5.51 16.90
N ALA A 201 1.21 5.56 16.00
CA ALA A 201 1.02 4.59 14.94
C ALA A 201 0.88 5.30 13.61
N VAL A 202 1.50 4.74 12.58
CA VAL A 202 1.41 5.25 11.20
C VAL A 202 0.96 4.11 10.30
N ARG A 203 -0.10 4.34 9.53
CA ARG A 203 -0.61 3.41 8.53
C ARG A 203 -0.35 3.97 7.15
N ILE A 204 0.34 3.20 6.33
CA ILE A 204 0.66 3.52 4.95
C ILE A 204 -0.14 2.61 4.03
N TYR A 205 -0.79 3.20 3.04
CA TYR A 205 -1.57 2.48 2.03
C TYR A 205 -0.85 2.55 0.70
N ILE A 206 -0.55 1.38 0.13
CA ILE A 206 0.15 1.26 -1.15
C ILE A 206 -0.77 0.59 -2.15
N ALA A 207 -1.01 1.26 -3.28
CA ALA A 207 -1.76 0.72 -4.40
C ALA A 207 -0.83 0.05 -5.40
N GLN A 208 -1.16 -1.18 -5.74
CA GLN A 208 -0.46 -1.98 -6.73
C GLN A 208 -1.40 -2.27 -7.90
N LYS A 209 -0.98 -1.93 -9.10
CA LYS A 209 -1.67 -2.24 -10.33
C LYS A 209 -1.13 -3.55 -10.88
N ARG A 210 -1.93 -4.61 -10.85
CA ARG A 210 -1.55 -5.94 -11.31
C ARG A 210 -2.17 -6.22 -12.66
N LYS A 211 -1.33 -6.37 -13.66
CA LYS A 211 -1.72 -6.82 -15.00
C LYS A 211 -1.80 -8.34 -15.04
N ILE A 212 -2.62 -8.88 -15.92
CA ILE A 212 -2.68 -10.32 -16.12
C ILE A 212 -1.33 -10.86 -16.60
N SER A 213 -0.90 -11.96 -16.04
CA SER A 213 0.37 -12.61 -16.33
C SER A 213 0.21 -14.12 -16.44
N VAL A 214 1.26 -14.78 -16.95
CA VAL A 214 1.29 -16.24 -17.04
C VAL A 214 1.13 -16.87 -15.65
N GLY A 215 0.25 -17.85 -15.52
CA GLY A 215 -0.09 -18.51 -14.27
C GLY A 215 -1.32 -17.97 -13.57
N ASP A 216 -1.88 -16.85 -14.03
CA ASP A 216 -3.12 -16.31 -13.50
C ASP A 216 -4.31 -17.20 -13.88
N LYS A 217 -5.19 -17.39 -12.93
CA LYS A 217 -6.38 -18.23 -13.09
C LYS A 217 -7.52 -17.38 -13.66
N MET A 218 -8.14 -17.89 -14.71
CA MET A 218 -9.29 -17.25 -15.35
C MET A 218 -10.51 -18.15 -15.27
N ALA A 219 -11.68 -17.56 -15.41
CA ALA A 219 -12.94 -18.28 -15.44
C ALA A 219 -13.88 -17.72 -16.50
N GLY A 220 -14.71 -18.58 -17.07
CA GLY A 220 -15.83 -18.18 -17.91
C GLY A 220 -17.02 -17.67 -17.09
N ARG A 221 -18.11 -17.30 -17.76
CA ARG A 221 -19.34 -16.76 -17.14
C ARG A 221 -20.01 -17.71 -16.14
N HIS A 222 -19.77 -18.99 -16.26
CA HIS A 222 -20.35 -20.04 -15.40
C HIS A 222 -19.35 -20.63 -14.42
N GLY A 223 -18.18 -20.00 -14.25
CA GLY A 223 -17.14 -20.47 -13.34
C GLY A 223 -16.28 -21.63 -13.89
N ASN A 224 -16.44 -21.93 -15.16
CA ASN A 224 -15.67 -22.96 -15.88
C ASN A 224 -14.38 -22.42 -16.45
#